data_dbf3b4aa070b488e63839dcf0fef9d97
#
_entry.id   dbf3b4aa070b488e63839dcf0fef9d97
#
_cell.length_a   1.000
_cell.length_b   1.000
_cell.length_c   1.000
_cell.angle_alpha   90.00
_cell.angle_beta   90.00
_cell.angle_gamma   90.00
#
_symmetry.space_group_name_H-M   'P 1'
#
loop_
_entity.id
_entity.type
_entity.pdbx_description
1 polymer ?
#
loop_
_entity_poly.entity_id
_entity_poly.type
_entity_poly.pdbx_seq_one_letter_code
_entity_poly.pdbx_strand_id
1 'polypeptide(L)'
;STLGGHDIVFLGLPHGESGKVAAALGDDVVVIDCGADHRLESAEDWVAFYGTEHAGTWPYGLPELVIDGARQRDQLEGVRRIAVPGCNVTAVTLGLQPAVEAGIIETTDLVAVLANGYSGAGKAAKPHLLASEALGSAVPYAVGGSHRHVPEIGQNLRKAGADEVTISFTPTLVPMARGILATSTARLRPGVDAARVREVYEAAYGQEPFVRLLPEGQWPTTAATLGSNTAHVQVTVDAAVGRLVAVSAIDNLVKGTAGGAVQSMNIALGLPETTGLPTDGVAP
;
A
#
# COMPACT_ATOMS: atom_id res chain seq x y z
N SER A 1 0.91 -7.08 -32.50
CA SER A 1 0.78 -7.23 -31.01
C SER A 1 -0.71 -7.18 -30.69
N THR A 2 -1.16 -8.07 -29.82
CA THR A 2 -2.58 -8.13 -29.36
C THR A 2 -2.96 -6.90 -28.52
N LEU A 3 -2.00 -6.04 -28.14
CA LEU A 3 -2.19 -4.82 -27.35
C LEU A 3 -2.29 -3.55 -28.21
N GLY A 4 -2.17 -3.66 -29.54
CA GLY A 4 -2.33 -2.51 -30.45
C GLY A 4 -3.78 -2.04 -30.52
N GLY A 5 -4.02 -0.72 -30.51
CA GLY A 5 -5.35 -0.12 -30.65
C GLY A 5 -6.14 0.03 -29.34
N HIS A 6 -5.50 -0.18 -28.19
CA HIS A 6 -6.06 0.11 -26.87
C HIS A 6 -5.57 1.46 -26.36
N ASP A 7 -6.46 2.26 -25.79
CA ASP A 7 -6.12 3.56 -25.17
C ASP A 7 -5.47 3.37 -23.78
N ILE A 8 -5.86 2.29 -23.08
CA ILE A 8 -5.40 1.99 -21.70
C ILE A 8 -5.05 0.51 -21.62
N VAL A 9 -3.89 0.24 -20.97
CA VAL A 9 -3.41 -1.13 -20.72
C VAL A 9 -3.04 -1.28 -19.25
N PHE A 10 -3.65 -2.27 -18.59
CA PHE A 10 -3.26 -2.70 -17.26
C PHE A 10 -2.32 -3.90 -17.36
N LEU A 11 -1.15 -3.80 -16.74
CA LEU A 11 -0.17 -4.88 -16.70
C LEU A 11 -0.25 -5.58 -15.34
N GLY A 12 -0.59 -6.86 -15.34
CA GLY A 12 -0.62 -7.74 -14.16
C GLY A 12 0.39 -8.88 -14.31
N LEU A 13 1.65 -8.56 -14.60
CA LEU A 13 2.70 -9.52 -14.96
C LEU A 13 3.62 -9.84 -13.77
N PRO A 14 4.33 -10.97 -13.82
CA PRO A 14 5.41 -11.25 -12.86
C PRO A 14 6.49 -10.17 -12.89
N HIS A 15 7.21 -10.02 -11.79
CA HIS A 15 8.33 -9.07 -11.67
C HIS A 15 9.41 -9.33 -12.72
N GLY A 16 9.92 -8.27 -13.34
CA GLY A 16 10.89 -8.32 -14.42
C GLY A 16 10.28 -8.50 -15.83
N GLU A 17 8.96 -8.61 -15.93
CA GLU A 17 8.28 -8.79 -17.23
C GLU A 17 7.46 -7.55 -17.67
N SER A 18 6.94 -6.76 -16.73
CA SER A 18 6.14 -5.57 -17.04
C SER A 18 6.95 -4.55 -17.82
N GLY A 19 8.20 -4.31 -17.45
CA GLY A 19 9.07 -3.34 -18.12
C GLY A 19 9.28 -3.66 -19.60
N LYS A 20 9.45 -4.95 -19.96
CA LYS A 20 9.63 -5.40 -21.35
C LYS A 20 8.35 -5.16 -22.19
N VAL A 21 7.18 -5.43 -21.61
CA VAL A 21 5.91 -5.22 -22.31
C VAL A 21 5.61 -3.73 -22.45
N ALA A 22 5.85 -2.95 -21.39
CA ALA A 22 5.63 -1.51 -21.39
C ALA A 22 6.50 -0.78 -22.41
N ALA A 23 7.77 -1.20 -22.58
CA ALA A 23 8.67 -0.65 -23.58
C ALA A 23 8.21 -0.86 -25.03
N ALA A 24 7.33 -1.85 -25.27
CA ALA A 24 6.76 -2.12 -26.59
C ALA A 24 5.45 -1.36 -26.87
N LEU A 25 4.94 -0.60 -25.90
CA LEU A 25 3.71 0.21 -26.02
C LEU A 25 4.07 1.65 -26.37
N GLY A 26 3.30 2.25 -27.31
CA GLY A 26 3.47 3.64 -27.71
C GLY A 26 3.22 4.64 -26.58
N ASP A 27 3.73 5.85 -26.75
CA ASP A 27 3.58 6.92 -25.75
C ASP A 27 2.16 7.48 -25.66
N ASP A 28 1.31 7.17 -26.62
CA ASP A 28 -0.11 7.54 -26.67
C ASP A 28 -0.99 6.63 -25.78
N VAL A 29 -0.50 5.45 -25.38
CA VAL A 29 -1.22 4.51 -24.53
C VAL A 29 -0.99 4.83 -23.06
N VAL A 30 -2.07 4.86 -22.26
CA VAL A 30 -1.96 4.92 -20.80
C VAL A 30 -1.64 3.52 -20.28
N VAL A 31 -0.52 3.37 -19.58
CA VAL A 31 -0.09 2.08 -19.03
C VAL A 31 -0.07 2.13 -17.51
N ILE A 32 -0.79 1.20 -16.90
CA ILE A 32 -0.90 1.08 -15.44
C ILE A 32 -0.31 -0.27 -15.04
N ASP A 33 0.85 -0.21 -14.39
CA ASP A 33 1.59 -1.41 -14.00
C ASP A 33 1.24 -1.82 -12.57
N CYS A 34 0.52 -2.93 -12.44
CA CYS A 34 0.28 -3.61 -11.16
C CYS A 34 1.45 -4.53 -10.75
N GLY A 35 2.44 -4.72 -11.64
CA GLY A 35 3.73 -5.35 -11.32
C GLY A 35 4.60 -4.46 -10.44
N ALA A 36 5.83 -4.90 -10.14
CA ALA A 36 6.73 -4.14 -9.28
C ALA A 36 7.77 -3.30 -10.03
N ASP A 37 7.91 -3.53 -11.34
CA ASP A 37 9.07 -3.13 -12.13
C ASP A 37 9.39 -1.63 -12.11
N HIS A 38 8.37 -0.80 -11.90
CA HIS A 38 8.49 0.66 -11.97
C HIS A 38 8.22 1.39 -10.64
N ARG A 39 8.15 0.66 -9.49
CA ARG A 39 7.80 1.24 -8.19
C ARG A 39 8.95 1.92 -7.48
N LEU A 40 10.14 1.25 -7.48
CA LEU A 40 11.30 1.73 -6.74
C LEU A 40 12.07 2.79 -7.52
N GLU A 41 12.50 3.83 -6.81
CA GLU A 41 13.37 4.88 -7.35
C GLU A 41 14.83 4.46 -7.31
N SER A 42 15.22 3.69 -6.27
CA SER A 42 16.56 3.16 -6.10
C SER A 42 16.78 1.91 -6.96
N ALA A 43 17.64 2.01 -7.95
CA ALA A 43 18.10 0.86 -8.74
C ALA A 43 18.86 -0.15 -7.86
N GLU A 44 19.56 0.31 -6.83
CA GLU A 44 20.28 -0.54 -5.88
C GLU A 44 19.30 -1.39 -5.05
N ASP A 45 18.25 -0.78 -4.51
CA ASP A 45 17.18 -1.50 -3.79
C ASP A 45 16.48 -2.49 -4.71
N TRP A 46 16.23 -2.10 -5.97
CA TRP A 46 15.63 -3.02 -6.93
C TRP A 46 16.50 -4.26 -7.14
N VAL A 47 17.78 -4.08 -7.41
CA VAL A 47 18.73 -5.21 -7.61
C VAL A 47 18.82 -6.07 -6.35
N ALA A 48 18.89 -5.45 -5.16
CA ALA A 48 19.01 -6.18 -3.89
C ALA A 48 17.79 -7.06 -3.59
N PHE A 49 16.57 -6.61 -3.91
CA PHE A 49 15.34 -7.31 -3.55
C PHE A 49 14.71 -8.12 -4.70
N TYR A 50 14.98 -7.78 -5.94
CA TYR A 50 14.39 -8.43 -7.12
C TYR A 50 15.39 -9.19 -7.99
N GLY A 51 16.68 -8.84 -7.91
CA GLY A 51 17.77 -9.57 -8.59
C GLY A 51 17.82 -9.39 -10.11
N THR A 52 17.12 -8.38 -10.66
CA THR A 52 17.07 -8.09 -12.09
C THR A 52 17.48 -6.64 -12.35
N GLU A 53 17.65 -6.27 -13.62
CA GLU A 53 17.92 -4.89 -14.03
C GLU A 53 16.71 -3.98 -13.73
N HIS A 54 16.97 -2.76 -13.25
CA HIS A 54 15.95 -1.77 -12.94
C HIS A 54 15.36 -1.17 -14.23
N ALA A 55 14.05 -1.27 -14.40
CA ALA A 55 13.35 -0.83 -15.62
C ALA A 55 13.02 0.68 -15.67
N GLY A 56 13.48 1.44 -14.68
CA GLY A 56 13.10 2.85 -14.49
C GLY A 56 11.91 3.02 -13.58
N THR A 57 11.68 4.26 -13.13
CA THR A 57 10.63 4.60 -12.15
C THR A 57 9.50 5.37 -12.83
N TRP A 58 8.27 5.07 -12.46
CA TRP A 58 7.08 5.78 -12.92
C TRP A 58 6.39 6.53 -11.76
N PRO A 59 5.52 7.52 -12.07
CA PRO A 59 4.63 8.11 -11.08
C PRO A 59 3.90 7.05 -10.26
N TYR A 60 3.93 7.23 -8.94
CA TYR A 60 3.47 6.21 -8.01
C TYR A 60 1.96 6.28 -7.79
N GLY A 61 1.24 5.20 -8.03
CA GLY A 61 -0.22 5.12 -8.04
C GLY A 61 -0.85 4.94 -6.66
N LEU A 62 -0.48 5.78 -5.68
CA LEU A 62 -1.14 5.92 -4.39
C LEU A 62 -1.54 7.38 -4.20
N PRO A 63 -2.76 7.78 -4.62
CA PRO A 63 -3.19 9.18 -4.61
C PRO A 63 -3.10 9.86 -3.23
N GLU A 64 -3.25 9.10 -2.16
CA GLU A 64 -3.20 9.57 -0.77
C GLU A 64 -1.77 9.72 -0.23
N LEU A 65 -0.75 9.27 -0.96
CA LEU A 65 0.64 9.39 -0.50
C LEU A 65 1.02 10.86 -0.35
N VAL A 66 1.68 11.16 0.76
CA VAL A 66 2.26 12.48 1.02
C VAL A 66 3.64 12.55 0.39
N ILE A 67 3.88 13.62 -0.36
CA ILE A 67 5.19 13.96 -0.93
C ILE A 67 5.43 15.43 -0.68
N ASP A 68 6.42 15.76 0.13
CA ASP A 68 6.81 17.14 0.46
C ASP A 68 5.61 18.03 0.87
N GLY A 69 4.68 17.48 1.66
CA GLY A 69 3.48 18.15 2.14
C GLY A 69 2.32 18.25 1.14
N ALA A 70 2.49 17.78 -0.10
CA ALA A 70 1.43 17.66 -1.11
C ALA A 70 0.89 16.23 -1.22
N ARG A 71 -0.19 16.03 -1.95
CA ARG A 71 -0.71 14.69 -2.24
C ARG A 71 -0.22 14.20 -3.60
N GLN A 72 0.11 12.92 -3.68
CA GLN A 72 0.52 12.27 -4.94
C GLN A 72 -0.53 12.41 -6.04
N ARG A 73 -1.83 12.53 -5.71
CA ARG A 73 -2.89 12.74 -6.70
C ARG A 73 -2.63 13.92 -7.61
N ASP A 74 -2.03 14.99 -7.10
CA ASP A 74 -1.73 16.20 -7.87
C ASP A 74 -0.68 15.94 -8.96
N GLN A 75 0.15 14.91 -8.77
CA GLN A 75 1.17 14.48 -9.72
C GLN A 75 0.70 13.37 -10.68
N LEU A 76 -0.51 12.86 -10.50
CA LEU A 76 -1.08 11.81 -11.37
C LEU A 76 -1.90 12.39 -12.52
N GLU A 77 -2.29 13.64 -12.48
CA GLU A 77 -3.10 14.25 -13.52
C GLU A 77 -2.36 14.29 -14.88
N GLY A 78 -2.97 13.75 -15.92
CA GLY A 78 -2.42 13.72 -17.28
C GLY A 78 -1.26 12.76 -17.51
N VAL A 79 -0.80 11.99 -16.50
CA VAL A 79 0.28 11.02 -16.69
C VAL A 79 -0.17 9.79 -17.47
N ARG A 80 0.76 9.22 -18.24
CA ARG A 80 0.48 8.05 -19.08
C ARG A 80 1.17 6.77 -18.61
N ARG A 81 1.97 6.83 -17.57
CA ARG A 81 2.70 5.70 -16.98
C ARG A 81 2.51 5.75 -15.48
N ILE A 82 1.93 4.71 -14.88
CA ILE A 82 1.63 4.66 -13.44
C ILE A 82 2.08 3.33 -12.86
N ALA A 83 2.85 3.37 -11.77
CA ALA A 83 3.28 2.21 -11.00
C ALA A 83 2.36 2.01 -9.78
N VAL A 84 1.57 0.94 -9.77
CA VAL A 84 0.64 0.63 -8.67
C VAL A 84 1.40 0.04 -7.48
N PRO A 85 1.14 0.49 -6.23
CA PRO A 85 1.81 0.01 -5.02
C PRO A 85 1.69 -1.50 -4.77
N GLY A 86 2.60 -2.03 -3.98
CA GLY A 86 2.39 -3.31 -3.31
C GLY A 86 1.25 -3.23 -2.29
N CYS A 87 0.40 -4.27 -2.21
CA CYS A 87 -0.77 -4.25 -1.33
C CYS A 87 -0.44 -4.04 0.15
N ASN A 88 0.60 -4.70 0.66
CA ASN A 88 1.06 -4.48 2.04
C ASN A 88 1.63 -3.06 2.23
N VAL A 89 2.28 -2.53 1.19
CA VAL A 89 2.84 -1.17 1.22
C VAL A 89 1.72 -0.15 1.38
N THR A 90 0.64 -0.28 0.62
CA THR A 90 -0.56 0.56 0.76
C THR A 90 -1.07 0.56 2.19
N ALA A 91 -1.26 -0.62 2.80
CA ALA A 91 -1.77 -0.72 4.17
C ALA A 91 -0.85 -0.07 5.20
N VAL A 92 0.46 -0.34 5.14
CA VAL A 92 1.43 0.21 6.10
C VAL A 92 1.63 1.71 5.90
N THR A 93 1.75 2.17 4.65
CA THR A 93 1.91 3.60 4.34
C THR A 93 0.72 4.40 4.85
N LEU A 94 -0.51 3.98 4.57
CA LEU A 94 -1.71 4.66 5.06
C LEU A 94 -1.84 4.61 6.59
N GLY A 95 -1.29 3.58 7.23
CA GLY A 95 -1.23 3.49 8.69
C GLY A 95 -0.24 4.47 9.33
N LEU A 96 0.90 4.76 8.71
CA LEU A 96 2.02 5.47 9.34
C LEU A 96 2.28 6.87 8.80
N GLN A 97 1.99 7.14 7.51
CA GLN A 97 2.41 8.39 6.86
C GLN A 97 1.92 9.67 7.55
N PRO A 98 0.68 9.77 8.14
CA PRO A 98 0.28 11.01 8.81
C PRO A 98 1.15 11.33 10.01
N ALA A 99 1.53 10.32 10.78
CA ALA A 99 2.39 10.48 11.94
C ALA A 99 3.84 10.85 11.56
N VAL A 100 4.31 10.34 10.41
CA VAL A 100 5.62 10.71 9.84
C VAL A 100 5.60 12.15 9.35
N GLU A 101 4.62 12.52 8.52
CA GLU A 101 4.45 13.88 7.97
C GLU A 101 4.39 14.93 9.09
N ALA A 102 3.62 14.64 10.15
CA ALA A 102 3.48 15.54 11.30
C ALA A 102 4.71 15.53 12.25
N GLY A 103 5.69 14.67 12.01
CA GLY A 103 6.89 14.57 12.84
C GLY A 103 6.62 14.12 14.28
N ILE A 104 5.56 13.36 14.55
CA ILE A 104 5.14 12.96 15.89
C ILE A 104 5.66 11.59 16.35
N ILE A 105 6.35 10.87 15.48
CA ILE A 105 6.94 9.56 15.78
C ILE A 105 8.43 9.51 15.41
N GLU A 106 9.15 8.58 16.02
CA GLU A 106 10.47 8.15 15.57
C GLU A 106 10.33 7.19 14.40
N THR A 107 11.16 7.37 13.37
CA THR A 107 11.07 6.59 12.12
C THR A 107 12.10 5.47 12.00
N THR A 108 12.96 5.33 13.00
CA THR A 108 14.07 4.34 13.02
C THR A 108 13.76 3.08 13.86
N ASP A 109 12.58 2.94 14.43
CA ASP A 109 12.14 1.76 15.23
C ASP A 109 10.69 1.41 14.89
N LEU A 110 10.39 1.33 13.61
CA LEU A 110 9.06 0.95 13.15
C LEU A 110 8.89 -0.56 13.17
N VAL A 111 7.69 -1.00 13.55
CA VAL A 111 7.31 -2.41 13.47
C VAL A 111 5.97 -2.51 12.74
N ALA A 112 5.87 -3.40 11.78
CA ALA A 112 4.61 -3.74 11.10
C ALA A 112 4.43 -5.25 11.05
N VAL A 113 3.34 -5.72 11.63
CA VAL A 113 2.90 -7.12 11.59
C VAL A 113 1.58 -7.19 10.85
N LEU A 114 1.48 -8.07 9.85
CA LEU A 114 0.33 -8.13 8.98
C LEU A 114 -0.30 -9.52 8.95
N ALA A 115 -1.63 -9.56 9.04
CA ALA A 115 -2.42 -10.73 8.70
C ALA A 115 -2.92 -10.60 7.26
N ASN A 116 -2.48 -11.50 6.38
CA ASN A 116 -2.71 -11.45 4.94
C ASN A 116 -3.55 -12.62 4.46
N GLY A 117 -4.51 -12.33 3.59
CA GLY A 117 -5.24 -13.35 2.85
C GLY A 117 -4.36 -14.05 1.79
N TYR A 118 -4.63 -15.32 1.54
CA TYR A 118 -3.85 -16.15 0.63
C TYR A 118 -3.81 -15.68 -0.83
N SER A 119 -4.82 -14.91 -1.29
CA SER A 119 -4.81 -14.32 -2.64
C SER A 119 -3.62 -13.37 -2.89
N GLY A 120 -3.03 -12.82 -1.82
CA GLY A 120 -1.82 -11.98 -1.90
C GLY A 120 -0.54 -12.75 -2.19
N ALA A 121 -0.54 -14.07 -2.02
CA ALA A 121 0.62 -14.93 -2.31
C ALA A 121 0.82 -15.24 -3.81
N GLY A 122 -0.08 -14.75 -4.67
CA GLY A 122 -0.05 -14.98 -6.12
C GLY A 122 -0.70 -16.31 -6.53
N LYS A 123 -0.75 -16.56 -7.86
CA LYS A 123 -1.44 -17.73 -8.45
C LYS A 123 -0.58 -18.97 -8.59
N ALA A 124 0.69 -18.95 -8.21
CA ALA A 124 1.56 -20.10 -8.36
C ALA A 124 1.10 -21.26 -7.48
N ALA A 125 0.93 -22.45 -8.07
CA ALA A 125 0.59 -23.67 -7.35
C ALA A 125 1.81 -24.11 -6.51
N LYS A 126 1.77 -23.84 -5.21
CA LYS A 126 2.80 -24.24 -4.25
C LYS A 126 2.17 -25.07 -3.14
N PRO A 127 2.85 -26.13 -2.62
CA PRO A 127 2.28 -26.99 -1.59
C PRO A 127 1.72 -26.24 -0.38
N HIS A 128 2.45 -25.27 0.16
CA HIS A 128 2.02 -24.48 1.32
C HIS A 128 0.84 -23.50 1.05
N LEU A 129 0.39 -23.38 -0.19
CA LEU A 129 -0.79 -22.61 -0.59
C LEU A 129 -2.00 -23.50 -0.88
N LEU A 130 -1.88 -24.80 -0.73
CA LEU A 130 -3.02 -25.72 -0.86
C LEU A 130 -4.01 -25.48 0.28
N ALA A 131 -5.31 -25.67 0.00
CA ALA A 131 -6.36 -25.46 1.00
C ALA A 131 -6.18 -26.32 2.26
N SER A 132 -5.66 -27.55 2.11
CA SER A 132 -5.33 -28.45 3.23
C SER A 132 -4.25 -27.90 4.17
N GLU A 133 -3.33 -27.12 3.64
CA GLU A 133 -2.24 -26.51 4.41
C GLU A 133 -2.60 -25.13 4.95
N ALA A 134 -3.43 -24.40 4.19
CA ALA A 134 -3.82 -23.03 4.52
C ALA A 134 -4.91 -22.96 5.60
N LEU A 135 -5.88 -23.88 5.57
CA LEU A 135 -6.98 -23.91 6.53
C LEU A 135 -6.49 -24.30 7.94
N GLY A 136 -6.80 -23.47 8.93
CA GLY A 136 -6.44 -23.72 10.33
C GLY A 136 -4.98 -23.37 10.68
N SER A 137 -4.21 -22.75 9.77
CA SER A 137 -2.81 -22.38 10.00
C SER A 137 -2.55 -20.91 9.73
N ALA A 138 -1.67 -20.27 10.53
CA ALA A 138 -1.10 -18.96 10.29
C ALA A 138 0.41 -19.10 10.06
N VAL A 139 0.92 -18.60 8.92
CA VAL A 139 2.30 -18.84 8.50
C VAL A 139 3.00 -17.53 8.14
N PRO A 140 4.01 -17.08 8.91
CA PRO A 140 4.83 -15.94 8.53
C PRO A 140 5.71 -16.28 7.32
N TYR A 141 5.94 -15.30 6.45
CA TYR A 141 6.78 -15.48 5.27
C TYR A 141 7.66 -14.27 5.02
N ALA A 142 8.79 -14.47 4.33
CA ALA A 142 9.76 -13.44 3.99
C ALA A 142 10.12 -12.55 5.20
N VAL A 143 10.32 -13.17 6.36
CA VAL A 143 10.66 -12.51 7.63
C VAL A 143 12.14 -12.11 7.64
N GLY A 144 12.52 -11.23 8.56
CA GLY A 144 13.92 -10.82 8.76
C GLY A 144 14.43 -9.85 7.68
N GLY A 145 13.57 -8.93 7.22
CA GLY A 145 13.94 -7.88 6.28
C GLY A 145 14.00 -8.32 4.81
N SER A 146 13.67 -9.57 4.49
CA SER A 146 13.79 -10.11 3.13
C SER A 146 12.59 -9.83 2.22
N HIS A 147 11.51 -9.25 2.75
CA HIS A 147 10.31 -8.99 1.95
C HIS A 147 10.50 -7.81 1.00
N ARG A 148 10.11 -8.00 -0.26
CA ARG A 148 10.24 -7.02 -1.36
C ARG A 148 9.51 -5.70 -1.12
N HIS A 149 8.56 -5.65 -0.18
CA HIS A 149 7.84 -4.42 0.18
C HIS A 149 8.60 -3.54 1.18
N VAL A 150 9.66 -4.04 1.83
CA VAL A 150 10.44 -3.26 2.82
C VAL A 150 11.04 -1.98 2.21
N PRO A 151 11.79 -2.04 1.08
CA PRO A 151 12.34 -0.84 0.47
C PRO A 151 11.26 0.13 -0.03
N GLU A 152 10.15 -0.38 -0.54
CA GLU A 152 9.02 0.42 -1.02
C GLU A 152 8.31 1.17 0.12
N ILE A 153 8.10 0.54 1.29
CA ILE A 153 7.60 1.21 2.50
C ILE A 153 8.57 2.31 2.94
N GLY A 154 9.87 1.99 3.01
CA GLY A 154 10.89 2.97 3.37
C GLY A 154 10.92 4.18 2.43
N GLN A 155 10.81 3.96 1.11
CA GLN A 155 10.69 5.01 0.11
C GLN A 155 9.50 5.92 0.37
N ASN A 156 8.31 5.36 0.61
CA ASN A 156 7.10 6.14 0.84
C ASN A 156 7.17 6.97 2.13
N LEU A 157 7.70 6.40 3.20
CA LEU A 157 7.84 7.13 4.47
C LEU A 157 8.91 8.23 4.40
N ARG A 158 9.98 8.04 3.60
CA ARG A 158 10.92 9.14 3.32
C ARG A 158 10.27 10.26 2.52
N LYS A 159 9.44 9.96 1.54
CA LYS A 159 8.63 10.97 0.82
C LYS A 159 7.68 11.73 1.74
N ALA A 160 7.14 11.07 2.74
CA ALA A 160 6.29 11.68 3.75
C ALA A 160 7.07 12.53 4.79
N GLY A 161 8.40 12.65 4.67
CA GLY A 161 9.23 13.54 5.48
C GLY A 161 10.17 12.85 6.48
N ALA A 162 10.32 11.53 6.44
CA ALA A 162 11.31 10.85 7.26
C ALA A 162 12.72 10.98 6.67
N ASP A 163 13.68 11.42 7.47
CA ASP A 163 15.10 11.43 7.06
C ASP A 163 15.66 10.01 6.94
N GLU A 164 15.39 9.17 7.93
CA GLU A 164 15.81 7.77 7.98
C GLU A 164 14.63 6.88 8.34
N VAL A 165 14.55 5.71 7.71
CA VAL A 165 13.49 4.72 7.99
C VAL A 165 14.11 3.36 8.25
N THR A 166 13.85 2.79 9.43
CA THR A 166 14.07 1.37 9.69
C THR A 166 12.77 0.72 10.16
N ILE A 167 12.44 -0.43 9.56
CA ILE A 167 11.19 -1.13 9.84
C ILE A 167 11.41 -2.64 9.97
N SER A 168 10.93 -3.22 11.06
CA SER A 168 10.74 -4.66 11.20
C SER A 168 9.39 -5.02 10.59
N PHE A 169 9.40 -5.79 9.51
CA PHE A 169 8.22 -6.13 8.73
C PHE A 169 7.97 -7.63 8.74
N THR A 170 6.80 -8.06 9.23
CA THR A 170 6.45 -9.48 9.39
C THR A 170 5.05 -9.75 8.83
N PRO A 171 4.93 -10.12 7.54
CA PRO A 171 3.66 -10.55 6.98
C PRO A 171 3.38 -12.01 7.32
N THR A 172 2.13 -12.31 7.63
CA THR A 172 1.66 -13.65 8.01
C THR A 172 0.44 -14.01 7.17
N LEU A 173 0.49 -15.10 6.41
CA LEU A 173 -0.69 -15.68 5.78
C LEU A 173 -1.59 -16.27 6.85
N VAL A 174 -2.86 -15.94 6.82
CA VAL A 174 -3.89 -16.44 7.73
C VAL A 174 -5.06 -17.04 6.94
N PRO A 175 -5.91 -17.89 7.54
CA PRO A 175 -6.99 -18.61 6.84
C PRO A 175 -8.11 -17.69 6.35
N MET A 176 -7.79 -16.74 5.49
CA MET A 176 -8.77 -15.91 4.76
C MET A 176 -8.36 -15.79 3.29
N ALA A 177 -9.35 -15.67 2.40
CA ALA A 177 -9.08 -15.58 0.96
C ALA A 177 -8.49 -14.21 0.59
N ARG A 178 -9.07 -13.11 1.10
CA ARG A 178 -8.72 -11.72 0.78
C ARG A 178 -8.63 -10.89 2.05
N GLY A 179 -7.90 -9.80 1.97
CA GLY A 179 -7.75 -8.81 3.01
C GLY A 179 -6.33 -8.72 3.55
N ILE A 180 -6.00 -7.54 4.04
CA ILE A 180 -4.80 -7.26 4.82
C ILE A 180 -5.24 -6.51 6.06
N LEU A 181 -4.83 -7.00 7.24
CA LEU A 181 -4.89 -6.26 8.49
C LEU A 181 -3.46 -5.98 8.92
N ALA A 182 -3.03 -4.74 8.83
CA ALA A 182 -1.70 -4.31 9.24
C ALA A 182 -1.76 -3.63 10.60
N THR A 183 -0.98 -4.11 11.56
CA THR A 183 -0.74 -3.47 12.84
C THR A 183 0.68 -2.91 12.82
N SER A 184 0.77 -1.58 12.79
CA SER A 184 2.04 -0.87 12.78
C SER A 184 2.25 -0.13 14.09
N THR A 185 3.47 -0.12 14.63
CA THR A 185 3.81 0.62 15.85
C THR A 185 5.07 1.43 15.67
N ALA A 186 5.11 2.59 16.33
CA ALA A 186 6.24 3.51 16.35
C ALA A 186 6.39 4.16 17.73
N ARG A 187 7.60 4.54 18.14
CA ARG A 187 7.80 5.37 19.33
C ARG A 187 7.26 6.76 19.09
N LEU A 188 6.51 7.28 20.05
CA LEU A 188 6.09 8.69 20.03
C LEU A 188 7.27 9.59 20.39
N ARG A 189 7.34 10.75 19.77
CA ARG A 189 8.26 11.80 20.19
C ARG A 189 7.81 12.43 21.52
N PRO A 190 8.74 12.99 22.31
CA PRO A 190 8.40 13.62 23.59
C PRO A 190 7.30 14.67 23.46
N GLY A 191 6.33 14.61 24.37
CA GLY A 191 5.24 15.59 24.42
C GLY A 191 4.04 15.29 23.51
N VAL A 192 4.10 14.22 22.73
CA VAL A 192 2.96 13.78 21.90
C VAL A 192 2.01 12.93 22.72
N ASP A 193 0.75 13.29 22.76
CA ASP A 193 -0.34 12.57 23.43
C ASP A 193 -1.38 11.98 22.45
N ALA A 194 -2.36 11.29 22.96
CA ALA A 194 -3.41 10.66 22.17
C ALA A 194 -4.27 11.68 21.40
N ALA A 195 -4.52 12.85 21.98
CA ALA A 195 -5.31 13.91 21.34
C ALA A 195 -4.57 14.44 20.11
N ARG A 196 -3.27 14.70 20.24
CA ARG A 196 -2.44 15.14 19.11
C ARG A 196 -2.35 14.09 18.02
N VAL A 197 -2.21 12.83 18.37
CA VAL A 197 -2.23 11.72 17.38
C VAL A 197 -3.57 11.74 16.63
N ARG A 198 -4.69 11.80 17.34
CA ARG A 198 -6.01 11.80 16.72
C ARG A 198 -6.21 12.97 15.76
N GLU A 199 -5.87 14.18 16.20
CA GLU A 199 -5.93 15.41 15.38
C GLU A 199 -5.16 15.26 14.06
N VAL A 200 -3.95 14.72 14.10
CA VAL A 200 -3.10 14.50 12.91
C VAL A 200 -3.79 13.58 11.90
N TYR A 201 -4.38 12.49 12.35
CA TYR A 201 -5.05 11.55 11.45
C TYR A 201 -6.40 12.08 10.93
N GLU A 202 -7.13 12.87 11.72
CA GLU A 202 -8.34 13.55 11.27
C GLU A 202 -8.03 14.59 10.20
N ALA A 203 -6.97 15.37 10.38
CA ALA A 203 -6.51 16.33 9.38
C ALA A 203 -6.06 15.64 8.08
N ALA A 204 -5.36 14.50 8.19
CA ALA A 204 -4.85 13.77 7.05
C ALA A 204 -5.96 13.09 6.23
N TYR A 205 -6.97 12.51 6.90
CA TYR A 205 -7.93 11.60 6.25
C TYR A 205 -9.37 12.08 6.25
N GLY A 206 -9.68 13.19 6.89
CA GLY A 206 -11.05 13.70 7.00
C GLY A 206 -11.73 14.03 5.67
N GLN A 207 -10.98 14.23 4.60
CA GLN A 207 -11.49 14.53 3.25
C GLN A 207 -11.09 13.47 2.20
N GLU A 208 -10.42 12.39 2.61
CA GLU A 208 -9.99 11.36 1.67
C GLU A 208 -11.15 10.45 1.27
N PRO A 209 -11.44 10.30 -0.04
CA PRO A 209 -12.60 9.52 -0.48
C PRO A 209 -12.46 8.03 -0.20
N PHE A 210 -11.23 7.51 -0.13
CA PHE A 210 -10.94 6.10 0.03
C PHE A 210 -10.11 5.75 1.28
N VAL A 211 -10.02 6.68 2.25
CA VAL A 211 -9.47 6.37 3.57
C VAL A 211 -10.48 6.79 4.62
N ARG A 212 -10.91 5.84 5.44
CA ARG A 212 -11.86 6.06 6.51
C ARG A 212 -11.17 5.92 7.86
N LEU A 213 -10.94 7.04 8.53
CA LEU A 213 -10.52 7.01 9.93
C LEU A 213 -11.72 6.63 10.80
N LEU A 214 -11.64 5.48 11.46
CA LEU A 214 -12.74 4.99 12.28
C LEU A 214 -12.92 5.80 13.56
N PRO A 215 -14.14 5.87 14.13
CA PRO A 215 -14.37 6.44 15.44
C PRO A 215 -13.54 5.76 16.54
N GLU A 216 -13.23 6.49 17.61
CA GLU A 216 -12.52 5.92 18.76
C GLU A 216 -13.27 4.69 19.31
N GLY A 217 -12.51 3.66 19.68
CA GLY A 217 -13.04 2.39 20.16
C GLY A 217 -13.49 1.41 19.08
N GLN A 218 -13.56 1.82 17.81
CA GLN A 218 -13.84 0.92 16.68
C GLN A 218 -12.53 0.56 15.97
N TRP A 219 -12.35 -0.72 15.66
CA TRP A 219 -11.15 -1.22 15.01
C TRP A 219 -11.41 -1.72 13.60
N PRO A 220 -10.44 -1.53 12.67
CA PRO A 220 -10.56 -2.06 11.31
C PRO A 220 -10.70 -3.58 11.30
N THR A 221 -11.54 -4.08 10.40
CA THR A 221 -11.65 -5.50 10.09
C THR A 221 -11.51 -5.74 8.60
N THR A 222 -10.91 -6.85 8.20
CA THR A 222 -10.78 -7.20 6.77
C THR A 222 -12.15 -7.48 6.13
N ALA A 223 -13.12 -7.94 6.90
CA ALA A 223 -14.49 -8.15 6.43
C ALA A 223 -15.12 -6.83 5.96
N ALA A 224 -14.98 -5.75 6.74
CA ALA A 224 -15.57 -4.46 6.43
C ALA A 224 -15.00 -3.78 5.17
N THR A 225 -13.81 -4.20 4.70
CA THR A 225 -13.17 -3.66 3.48
C THR A 225 -13.26 -4.60 2.29
N LEU A 226 -13.82 -5.79 2.46
CA LEU A 226 -13.89 -6.80 1.41
C LEU A 226 -14.67 -6.28 0.20
N GLY A 227 -14.02 -6.27 -0.97
CA GLY A 227 -14.60 -5.79 -2.24
C GLY A 227 -14.62 -4.27 -2.40
N SER A 228 -14.23 -3.48 -1.39
CA SER A 228 -14.22 -2.01 -1.49
C SER A 228 -12.83 -1.44 -1.81
N ASN A 229 -12.80 -0.22 -2.35
CA ASN A 229 -11.57 0.53 -2.55
C ASN A 229 -11.19 1.37 -1.32
N THR A 230 -11.85 1.17 -0.18
CA THR A 230 -11.63 1.95 1.03
C THR A 230 -10.62 1.27 1.96
N ALA A 231 -9.67 2.02 2.46
CA ALA A 231 -8.85 1.65 3.60
C ALA A 231 -9.52 2.10 4.89
N HIS A 232 -9.70 1.21 5.86
CA HIS A 232 -10.10 1.58 7.22
C HIS A 232 -8.85 1.73 8.08
N VAL A 233 -8.73 2.84 8.77
CA VAL A 233 -7.59 3.16 9.65
C VAL A 233 -8.11 3.52 11.04
N GLN A 234 -7.43 3.07 12.08
CA GLN A 234 -7.63 3.50 13.46
C GLN A 234 -6.29 3.60 14.15
N VAL A 235 -6.18 4.57 15.04
CA VAL A 235 -4.96 4.83 15.81
C VAL A 235 -5.25 4.95 17.29
N THR A 236 -4.29 4.56 18.08
CA THR A 236 -4.30 4.77 19.54
C THR A 236 -2.88 4.94 20.05
N VAL A 237 -2.76 5.40 21.29
CA VAL A 237 -1.49 5.50 22.02
C VAL A 237 -1.45 4.47 23.12
N ASP A 238 -0.46 3.59 23.08
CA ASP A 238 -0.08 2.78 24.24
C ASP A 238 0.79 3.64 25.15
N ALA A 239 0.15 4.29 26.12
CA ALA A 239 0.79 5.25 27.01
C ALA A 239 1.82 4.60 27.94
N ALA A 240 1.65 3.30 28.27
CA ALA A 240 2.55 2.59 29.17
C ALA A 240 3.97 2.42 28.58
N VAL A 241 4.05 2.34 27.25
CA VAL A 241 5.32 2.15 26.53
C VAL A 241 5.64 3.31 25.57
N GLY A 242 4.80 4.36 25.54
CA GLY A 242 5.02 5.55 24.71
C GLY A 242 5.01 5.24 23.21
N ARG A 243 4.08 4.40 22.75
CA ARG A 243 4.00 4.01 21.33
C ARG A 243 2.66 4.36 20.69
N LEU A 244 2.76 4.86 19.46
CA LEU A 244 1.65 4.83 18.51
C LEU A 244 1.37 3.38 18.12
N VAL A 245 0.09 3.01 18.09
CA VAL A 245 -0.42 1.81 17.43
C VAL A 245 -1.38 2.24 16.34
N ALA A 246 -1.01 2.00 15.09
CA ALA A 246 -1.84 2.26 13.91
C ALA A 246 -2.28 0.92 13.31
N VAL A 247 -3.59 0.73 13.20
CA VAL A 247 -4.17 -0.45 12.56
C VAL A 247 -4.86 -0.02 11.28
N SER A 248 -4.54 -0.68 10.17
CA SER A 248 -5.18 -0.45 8.88
C SER A 248 -5.68 -1.74 8.26
N ALA A 249 -6.86 -1.71 7.66
CA ALA A 249 -7.42 -2.83 6.91
C ALA A 249 -7.75 -2.40 5.48
N ILE A 250 -7.43 -3.25 4.51
CA ILE A 250 -7.77 -3.07 3.10
C ILE A 250 -8.16 -4.40 2.46
N ASP A 251 -8.89 -4.35 1.36
CA ASP A 251 -8.93 -5.47 0.42
C ASP A 251 -7.65 -5.45 -0.44
N ASN A 252 -6.85 -6.52 -0.35
CA ASN A 252 -5.57 -6.59 -1.04
C ASN A 252 -5.67 -6.61 -2.57
N LEU A 253 -6.80 -7.03 -3.12
CA LEU A 253 -7.03 -7.08 -4.57
C LEU A 253 -7.74 -5.82 -5.10
N VAL A 254 -8.50 -5.10 -4.23
CA VAL A 254 -9.15 -3.84 -4.64
C VAL A 254 -8.25 -2.66 -4.25
N LYS A 255 -8.33 -2.10 -3.06
CA LYS A 255 -7.50 -0.95 -2.65
C LYS A 255 -6.01 -1.24 -2.76
N GLY A 256 -5.61 -2.47 -2.47
CA GLY A 256 -4.22 -2.91 -2.55
C GLY A 256 -3.69 -3.17 -3.97
N THR A 257 -4.53 -3.20 -5.00
CA THR A 257 -4.10 -3.52 -6.38
C THR A 257 -5.02 -2.89 -7.42
N ALA A 258 -6.06 -3.59 -7.87
CA ALA A 258 -6.87 -3.21 -9.04
C ALA A 258 -7.69 -1.93 -8.81
N GLY A 259 -8.26 -1.76 -7.62
CA GLY A 259 -9.01 -0.54 -7.29
C GLY A 259 -8.11 0.68 -7.18
N GLY A 260 -6.92 0.55 -6.55
CA GLY A 260 -5.91 1.61 -6.54
C GLY A 260 -5.41 1.96 -7.95
N ALA A 261 -5.29 0.96 -8.82
CA ALA A 261 -4.96 1.15 -10.24
C ALA A 261 -6.04 1.97 -10.97
N VAL A 262 -7.33 1.61 -10.80
CA VAL A 262 -8.46 2.34 -11.40
C VAL A 262 -8.58 3.74 -10.81
N GLN A 263 -8.40 3.90 -9.50
CA GLN A 263 -8.39 5.21 -8.84
C GLN A 263 -7.34 6.15 -9.46
N SER A 264 -6.12 5.66 -9.62
CA SER A 264 -5.02 6.43 -10.25
C SER A 264 -5.28 6.70 -11.73
N MET A 265 -5.87 5.74 -12.46
CA MET A 265 -6.32 5.93 -13.83
C MET A 265 -7.38 7.04 -13.96
N ASN A 266 -8.36 7.05 -13.06
CA ASN A 266 -9.41 8.07 -13.09
C ASN A 266 -8.81 9.48 -12.98
N ILE A 267 -7.87 9.68 -12.05
CA ILE A 267 -7.17 10.95 -11.88
C ILE A 267 -6.37 11.30 -13.15
N ALA A 268 -5.59 10.34 -13.68
CA ALA A 268 -4.78 10.56 -14.88
C ALA A 268 -5.60 10.96 -16.11
N LEU A 269 -6.84 10.51 -16.20
CA LEU A 269 -7.77 10.83 -17.28
C LEU A 269 -8.65 12.05 -16.98
N GLY A 270 -8.50 12.71 -15.84
CA GLY A 270 -9.37 13.84 -15.43
C GLY A 270 -10.80 13.41 -15.08
N LEU A 271 -11.03 12.15 -14.78
CA LEU A 271 -12.31 11.63 -14.31
C LEU A 271 -12.44 11.84 -12.79
N PRO A 272 -13.67 11.89 -12.23
CA PRO A 272 -13.83 11.85 -10.78
C PRO A 272 -13.15 10.62 -10.21
N GLU A 273 -12.31 10.82 -9.20
CA GLU A 273 -11.44 9.79 -8.59
C GLU A 273 -12.21 8.52 -8.19
N THR A 274 -13.47 8.68 -7.77
CA THR A 274 -14.33 7.59 -7.27
C THR A 274 -15.09 6.84 -8.37
N THR A 275 -14.94 7.21 -9.64
CA THR A 275 -15.73 6.63 -10.73
C THR A 275 -15.55 5.11 -10.79
N GLY A 276 -16.67 4.38 -10.69
CA GLY A 276 -16.71 2.91 -10.81
C GLY A 276 -16.10 2.14 -9.63
N LEU A 277 -15.73 2.81 -8.54
CA LEU A 277 -15.10 2.19 -7.39
C LEU A 277 -16.06 2.13 -6.18
N PRO A 278 -16.26 0.94 -5.58
CA PRO A 278 -17.08 0.79 -4.38
C PRO A 278 -16.36 1.36 -3.15
N THR A 279 -17.13 2.06 -2.30
CA THR A 279 -16.66 2.66 -1.05
C THR A 279 -16.98 1.80 0.18
N ASP A 280 -17.95 0.90 0.06
CA ASP A 280 -18.37 0.04 1.14
C ASP A 280 -18.07 -1.43 0.82
N GLY A 281 -17.66 -2.18 1.85
CA GLY A 281 -17.40 -3.60 1.73
C GLY A 281 -18.69 -4.42 1.58
N VAL A 282 -18.53 -5.64 1.04
CA VAL A 282 -19.65 -6.57 0.81
C VAL A 282 -19.86 -7.54 1.98
N ALA A 283 -19.18 -7.35 3.07
CA ALA A 283 -19.34 -8.20 4.25
C ALA A 283 -20.72 -7.99 4.89
N PRO A 284 -21.34 -9.07 5.41
CA PRO A 284 -22.56 -8.99 6.18
C PRO A 284 -22.34 -8.28 7.52
#